data_4f79399a292d67558c3dc1570dfefdea
#
_entry.id   4f79399a292d67558c3dc1570dfefdea
#
_cell.length_a   1.000
_cell.length_b   1.000
_cell.length_c   1.000
_cell.angle_alpha   90.00
_cell.angle_beta   90.00
_cell.angle_gamma   90.00
#
_symmetry.space_group_name_H-M   'P 1'
#
loop_
_entity.id
_entity.type
_entity.pdbx_description
1 polymer ?
#
loop_
_entity_poly.entity_id
_entity_poly.type
_entity_poly.pdbx_seq_one_letter_code
_entity_poly.pdbx_strand_id
1 'polypeptide(L)'
;MYEFNGFALVACVVWQAASRYVTSTPSTVTDELARFIFMWVGLLGAAQASATKQHLAIDLLAIKLKGGAKRALNLIIECCIMLFATLVMIYGGCLLTAKTFANAQVTPALQVPMGYVYLVVPLAGVLLVFFALVAIVDALRAVE
;
A
#
# COMPACT_ATOMS: atom_id res chain seq x y z
N MET A 1 -9.05 16.04 -8.12
CA MET A 1 -8.29 15.81 -6.87
C MET A 1 -7.39 14.57 -6.92
N TYR A 2 -7.66 13.62 -7.78
CA TYR A 2 -6.88 12.38 -7.94
C TYR A 2 -5.62 12.53 -8.82
N GLU A 3 -5.63 13.46 -9.74
CA GLU A 3 -4.49 13.79 -10.60
C GLU A 3 -3.30 14.37 -9.81
N PHE A 4 -3.58 15.11 -8.74
CA PHE A 4 -2.56 15.74 -7.91
C PHE A 4 -1.70 14.72 -7.14
N ASN A 5 -2.30 13.61 -6.68
CA ASN A 5 -1.58 12.57 -5.95
C ASN A 5 -0.65 11.77 -6.89
N GLY A 6 -1.10 11.50 -8.12
CA GLY A 6 -0.26 10.84 -9.14
C GLY A 6 0.92 11.71 -9.55
N PHE A 7 0.68 12.99 -9.77
CA PHE A 7 1.74 13.94 -10.11
C PHE A 7 2.75 14.12 -8.98
N ALA A 8 2.28 14.19 -7.73
CA ALA A 8 3.16 14.29 -6.57
C ALA A 8 4.04 13.06 -6.41
N LEU A 9 3.51 11.84 -6.64
CA LEU A 9 4.29 10.61 -6.63
C LEU A 9 5.34 10.58 -7.73
N VAL A 10 4.98 10.95 -8.95
CA VAL A 10 5.92 11.02 -10.08
C VAL A 10 6.98 12.09 -9.82
N ALA A 11 6.60 13.26 -9.32
CA ALA A 11 7.54 14.32 -8.98
C ALA A 11 8.52 13.88 -7.87
N CYS A 12 8.06 13.18 -6.83
CA CYS A 12 8.91 12.62 -5.79
C CYS A 12 9.91 11.59 -6.35
N VAL A 13 9.45 10.68 -7.20
CA VAL A 13 10.31 9.64 -7.81
C VAL A 13 11.34 10.27 -8.75
N VAL A 14 10.91 11.24 -9.57
CA VAL A 14 11.82 11.97 -10.48
C VAL A 14 12.82 12.80 -9.70
N TRP A 15 12.40 13.49 -8.65
CA TRP A 15 13.30 14.22 -7.76
C TRP A 15 14.32 13.31 -7.08
N GLN A 16 13.87 12.15 -6.62
CA GLN A 16 14.71 11.13 -6.00
C GLN A 16 15.75 10.58 -6.99
N ALA A 17 15.35 10.30 -8.22
CA ALA A 17 16.26 9.88 -9.29
C ALA A 17 17.24 11.00 -9.66
N ALA A 18 16.75 12.22 -9.83
CA ALA A 18 17.57 13.38 -10.19
C ALA A 18 18.59 13.74 -9.09
N SER A 19 18.19 13.73 -7.83
CA SER A 19 19.10 14.02 -6.71
C SER A 19 20.25 13.02 -6.62
N ARG A 20 20.01 11.76 -7.01
CA ARG A 20 21.07 10.73 -7.07
C ARG A 20 22.14 11.02 -8.12
N TYR A 21 21.76 11.66 -9.23
CA TYR A 21 22.68 12.00 -10.33
C TYR A 21 23.37 13.36 -10.14
N VAL A 22 22.71 14.29 -9.45
CA VAL A 22 23.23 15.67 -9.25
C VAL A 22 24.17 15.75 -8.06
N THR A 23 23.95 14.95 -7.02
CA THR A 23 24.80 14.97 -5.82
C THR A 23 25.85 13.86 -5.94
N SER A 24 27.05 14.23 -6.38
CA SER A 24 28.20 13.32 -6.58
C SER A 24 28.69 12.62 -5.29
N THR A 25 28.17 12.99 -4.15
CA THR A 25 28.35 12.29 -2.88
C THR A 25 26.98 11.83 -2.37
N PRO A 26 26.61 10.55 -2.58
CA PRO A 26 25.37 10.04 -2.01
C PRO A 26 25.51 10.07 -0.48
N SER A 27 24.80 10.99 0.17
CA SER A 27 24.64 10.88 1.61
C SER A 27 23.78 9.66 1.87
N THR A 28 24.39 8.63 2.45
CA THR A 28 23.70 7.37 2.82
C THR A 28 22.44 7.62 3.63
N VAL A 29 22.41 8.69 4.41
CA VAL A 29 21.26 9.17 5.18
C VAL A 29 20.08 9.57 4.29
N THR A 30 20.34 10.34 3.23
CA THR A 30 19.26 10.77 2.30
C THR A 30 18.69 9.61 1.51
N ASP A 31 19.53 8.64 1.12
CA ASP A 31 19.09 7.45 0.39
C ASP A 31 18.21 6.54 1.27
N GLU A 32 18.58 6.33 2.53
CA GLU A 32 17.75 5.59 3.49
C GLU A 32 16.41 6.28 3.75
N LEU A 33 16.43 7.58 4.02
CA LEU A 33 15.21 8.35 4.27
C LEU A 33 14.26 8.29 3.07
N ALA A 34 14.81 8.43 1.86
CA ALA A 34 14.04 8.36 0.63
C ALA A 34 13.36 7.00 0.44
N ARG A 35 14.08 5.88 0.74
CA ARG A 35 13.49 4.52 0.68
C ARG A 35 12.36 4.34 1.69
N PHE A 36 12.49 4.89 2.89
CA PHE A 36 11.45 4.79 3.92
C PHE A 36 10.21 5.57 3.54
N ILE A 37 10.38 6.81 3.09
CA ILE A 37 9.26 7.63 2.60
C ILE A 37 8.59 6.94 1.41
N PHE A 38 9.35 6.39 0.46
CA PHE A 38 8.81 5.68 -0.68
C PHE A 38 7.98 4.45 -0.27
N MET A 39 8.46 3.66 0.68
CA MET A 39 7.74 2.51 1.22
C MET A 39 6.42 2.94 1.87
N TRP A 40 6.45 4.00 2.70
CA TRP A 40 5.26 4.52 3.38
C TRP A 40 4.25 5.06 2.38
N VAL A 41 4.67 5.92 1.47
CA VAL A 41 3.80 6.51 0.44
C VAL A 41 3.26 5.43 -0.49
N GLY A 42 4.08 4.47 -0.88
CA GLY A 42 3.68 3.37 -1.76
C GLY A 42 2.60 2.49 -1.13
N LEU A 43 2.79 2.05 0.12
CA LEU A 43 1.84 1.17 0.80
C LEU A 43 0.54 1.89 1.17
N LEU A 44 0.63 3.12 1.68
CA LEU A 44 -0.56 3.92 2.00
C LEU A 44 -1.31 4.34 0.71
N GLY A 45 -0.57 4.66 -0.36
CA GLY A 45 -1.15 4.94 -1.67
C GLY A 45 -1.86 3.74 -2.27
N ALA A 46 -1.31 2.53 -2.12
CA ALA A 46 -1.96 1.28 -2.55
C ALA A 46 -3.26 1.02 -1.76
N ALA A 47 -3.24 1.26 -0.44
CA ALA A 47 -4.44 1.17 0.38
C ALA A 47 -5.53 2.18 -0.06
N GLN A 48 -5.14 3.42 -0.39
CA GLN A 48 -6.05 4.43 -0.89
C GLN A 48 -6.58 4.10 -2.30
N ALA A 49 -5.75 3.56 -3.18
CA ALA A 49 -6.16 3.12 -4.52
C ALA A 49 -7.22 1.99 -4.45
N SER A 50 -7.07 1.09 -3.47
CA SER A 50 -8.09 0.07 -3.18
C SER A 50 -9.42 0.70 -2.75
N ALA A 51 -9.39 1.75 -1.91
CA ALA A 51 -10.58 2.47 -1.46
C ALA A 51 -11.38 3.12 -2.60
N THR A 52 -10.68 3.59 -3.65
CA THR A 52 -11.30 4.25 -4.80
C THR A 52 -11.77 3.28 -5.88
N LYS A 53 -11.70 1.96 -5.62
CA LYS A 53 -12.07 0.89 -6.60
C LYS A 53 -11.33 1.03 -7.94
N GLN A 54 -10.16 1.67 -7.96
CA GLN A 54 -9.34 1.87 -9.16
C GLN A 54 -8.46 0.65 -9.47
N HIS A 55 -9.03 -0.56 -9.36
CA HIS A 55 -8.36 -1.75 -9.88
C HIS A 55 -8.56 -1.80 -11.41
N LEU A 56 -7.74 -1.05 -12.12
CA LEU A 56 -7.82 -0.86 -13.58
C LEU A 56 -7.91 -2.18 -14.36
N ALA A 57 -7.22 -3.22 -13.89
CA ALA A 57 -7.24 -4.55 -14.50
C ALA A 57 -8.59 -5.26 -14.32
N ILE A 58 -9.30 -4.96 -13.23
CA ILE A 58 -10.57 -5.58 -12.86
C ILE A 58 -11.73 -4.87 -13.57
N ASP A 59 -11.64 -3.55 -13.76
CA ASP A 59 -12.62 -2.79 -14.53
C ASP A 59 -12.67 -3.25 -15.99
N LEU A 60 -11.55 -3.59 -16.59
CA LEU A 60 -11.48 -4.16 -17.94
C LEU A 60 -12.19 -5.53 -18.03
N LEU A 61 -12.10 -6.35 -16.98
CA LEU A 61 -12.79 -7.64 -16.92
C LEU A 61 -14.29 -7.44 -16.63
N ALA A 62 -14.62 -6.47 -15.78
CA ALA A 62 -15.99 -6.13 -15.41
C ALA A 62 -16.80 -5.52 -16.56
N ILE A 63 -16.15 -4.90 -17.55
CA ILE A 63 -16.81 -4.39 -18.78
C ILE A 63 -17.35 -5.53 -19.63
N LYS A 64 -16.72 -6.70 -19.62
CA LYS A 64 -17.15 -7.88 -20.39
C LYS A 64 -18.25 -8.70 -19.71
N LEU A 65 -18.48 -8.51 -18.40
CA LEU A 65 -19.44 -9.25 -17.61
C LEU A 65 -20.66 -8.39 -17.29
N LYS A 66 -21.89 -8.93 -17.57
CA LYS A 66 -23.15 -8.25 -17.31
C LYS A 66 -23.90 -8.92 -16.16
N GLY A 67 -24.59 -8.13 -15.33
CA GLY A 67 -25.51 -8.64 -14.29
C GLY A 67 -24.85 -9.30 -13.08
N GLY A 68 -25.38 -10.44 -12.64
CA GLY A 68 -24.96 -11.13 -11.41
C GLY A 68 -23.52 -11.64 -11.41
N ALA A 69 -22.97 -11.99 -12.58
CA ALA A 69 -21.59 -12.44 -12.70
C ALA A 69 -20.57 -11.34 -12.33
N LYS A 70 -20.86 -10.08 -12.66
CA LYS A 70 -20.04 -8.94 -12.27
C LYS A 70 -20.00 -8.76 -10.75
N ARG A 71 -21.14 -8.94 -10.07
CA ARG A 71 -21.23 -8.84 -8.61
C ARG A 71 -20.47 -9.96 -7.92
N ALA A 72 -20.64 -11.20 -8.39
CA ALA A 72 -19.91 -12.35 -7.84
C ALA A 72 -18.39 -12.17 -7.97
N LEU A 73 -17.93 -11.70 -9.12
CA LEU A 73 -16.52 -11.42 -9.35
C LEU A 73 -15.99 -10.36 -8.37
N ASN A 74 -16.69 -9.22 -8.21
CA ASN A 74 -16.28 -8.17 -7.28
C ASN A 74 -16.21 -8.67 -5.84
N LEU A 75 -17.20 -9.46 -5.38
CA LEU A 75 -17.18 -10.04 -4.04
C LEU A 75 -16.01 -10.98 -3.83
N ILE A 76 -15.69 -11.84 -4.81
CA ILE A 76 -14.53 -12.74 -4.73
C ILE A 76 -13.24 -11.94 -4.60
N ILE A 77 -13.10 -10.88 -5.39
CA ILE A 77 -11.91 -10.03 -5.37
C ILE A 77 -11.75 -9.34 -4.00
N GLU A 78 -12.82 -8.73 -3.49
CA GLU A 78 -12.78 -8.07 -2.18
C GLU A 78 -12.48 -9.07 -1.04
N CYS A 79 -13.04 -10.28 -1.11
CA CYS A 79 -12.70 -11.34 -0.17
C CYS A 79 -11.23 -11.77 -0.26
N CYS A 80 -10.67 -11.88 -1.46
CA CYS A 80 -9.25 -12.19 -1.65
C CYS A 80 -8.35 -11.07 -1.11
N ILE A 81 -8.68 -9.81 -1.37
CA ILE A 81 -7.96 -8.65 -0.84
C ILE A 81 -8.00 -8.64 0.70
N MET A 82 -9.17 -8.87 1.28
CA MET A 82 -9.35 -8.91 2.73
C MET A 82 -8.55 -10.05 3.36
N LEU A 83 -8.57 -11.24 2.75
CA LEU A 83 -7.80 -12.39 3.22
C LEU A 83 -6.29 -12.11 3.17
N PHE A 84 -5.80 -11.58 2.05
CA PHE A 84 -4.41 -11.20 1.88
C PHE A 84 -3.98 -10.12 2.88
N ALA A 85 -4.76 -9.05 3.01
CA ALA A 85 -4.48 -7.97 3.93
C ALA A 85 -4.41 -8.46 5.39
N THR A 86 -5.32 -9.35 5.79
CA THR A 86 -5.35 -9.88 7.16
C THR A 86 -4.19 -10.83 7.42
N LEU A 87 -3.98 -11.83 6.57
CA LEU A 87 -2.97 -12.87 6.81
C LEU A 87 -1.55 -12.38 6.54
N VAL A 88 -1.35 -11.67 5.42
CA VAL A 88 0.01 -11.29 5.01
C VAL A 88 0.40 -9.95 5.61
N MET A 89 -0.45 -8.92 5.47
CA MET A 89 -0.06 -7.58 5.91
C MET A 89 -0.22 -7.37 7.40
N ILE A 90 -1.34 -7.76 8.01
CA ILE A 90 -1.53 -7.57 9.45
C ILE A 90 -0.72 -8.62 10.21
N TYR A 91 -1.01 -9.89 10.06
CA TYR A 91 -0.33 -10.94 10.83
C TYR A 91 1.16 -11.02 10.48
N GLY A 92 1.52 -11.11 9.19
CA GLY A 92 2.92 -11.15 8.73
C GLY A 92 3.67 -9.86 9.05
N GLY A 93 3.03 -8.69 8.87
CA GLY A 93 3.60 -7.38 9.20
C GLY A 93 3.84 -7.19 10.69
N CYS A 94 2.92 -7.61 11.57
CA CYS A 94 3.13 -7.58 13.01
C CYS A 94 4.28 -8.49 13.44
N LEU A 95 4.34 -9.71 12.90
CA LEU A 95 5.41 -10.65 13.19
C LEU A 95 6.77 -10.12 12.73
N LEU A 96 6.83 -9.54 11.53
CA LEU A 96 8.03 -8.91 10.99
C LEU A 96 8.51 -7.77 11.89
N THR A 97 7.61 -6.85 12.26
CA THR A 97 7.89 -5.71 13.12
C THR A 97 8.38 -6.17 14.49
N ALA A 98 7.70 -7.14 15.11
CA ALA A 98 8.09 -7.69 16.42
C ALA A 98 9.48 -8.33 16.37
N LYS A 99 9.78 -9.15 15.36
CA LYS A 99 11.11 -9.75 15.19
C LYS A 99 12.20 -8.72 14.95
N THR A 100 11.89 -7.65 14.20
CA THR A 100 12.84 -6.57 13.92
C THR A 100 13.17 -5.78 15.18
N PHE A 101 12.20 -5.52 16.05
CA PHE A 101 12.44 -4.91 17.35
C PHE A 101 13.21 -5.85 18.30
N ALA A 102 12.85 -7.14 18.33
CA ALA A 102 13.53 -8.13 19.17
C ALA A 102 15.01 -8.30 18.80
N ASN A 103 15.33 -8.21 17.51
CA ASN A 103 16.71 -8.29 17.01
C ASN A 103 17.46 -6.95 17.10
N ALA A 104 16.87 -5.89 17.66
CA ALA A 104 17.45 -4.55 17.77
C ALA A 104 18.07 -4.05 16.45
N GLN A 105 17.41 -4.36 15.32
CA GLN A 105 17.92 -3.96 14.01
C GLN A 105 17.81 -2.44 13.84
N VAL A 106 18.94 -1.79 13.58
CA VAL A 106 19.02 -0.36 13.30
C VAL A 106 19.50 -0.12 11.88
N THR A 107 19.09 0.98 11.31
CA THR A 107 19.56 1.39 9.97
C THR A 107 21.02 1.85 10.04
N PRO A 108 21.85 1.53 9.03
CA PRO A 108 23.28 1.83 9.04
C PRO A 108 23.60 3.33 9.10
N ALA A 109 22.80 4.17 8.41
CA ALA A 109 23.09 5.59 8.28
C ALA A 109 22.31 6.46 9.29
N LEU A 110 21.01 6.20 9.46
CA LEU A 110 20.15 6.99 10.36
C LEU A 110 20.14 6.48 11.80
N GLN A 111 20.64 5.26 12.05
CA GLN A 111 20.61 4.61 13.37
C GLN A 111 19.19 4.52 13.98
N VAL A 112 18.16 4.54 13.12
CA VAL A 112 16.76 4.42 13.55
C VAL A 112 16.37 2.93 13.61
N PRO A 113 15.64 2.48 14.65
CA PRO A 113 15.15 1.12 14.71
C PRO A 113 14.28 0.78 13.48
N MET A 114 14.67 -0.24 12.73
CA MET A 114 13.98 -0.68 11.50
C MET A 114 12.52 -1.07 11.75
N GLY A 115 12.17 -1.42 12.99
CA GLY A 115 10.81 -1.76 13.37
C GLY A 115 9.80 -0.63 13.09
N TYR A 116 10.20 0.64 13.24
CA TYR A 116 9.33 1.78 12.91
C TYR A 116 9.03 1.88 11.42
N VAL A 117 10.01 1.54 10.58
CA VAL A 117 9.83 1.54 9.13
C VAL A 117 8.83 0.48 8.70
N TYR A 118 8.90 -0.71 9.31
CA TYR A 118 8.00 -1.82 8.97
C TYR A 118 6.60 -1.70 9.57
N LEU A 119 6.38 -0.79 10.53
CA LEU A 119 5.05 -0.50 11.08
C LEU A 119 4.02 -0.08 10.01
N VAL A 120 4.48 0.48 8.91
CA VAL A 120 3.57 0.84 7.80
C VAL A 120 2.87 -0.37 7.21
N VAL A 121 3.47 -1.56 7.25
CA VAL A 121 2.90 -2.77 6.64
C VAL A 121 1.60 -3.19 7.35
N PRO A 122 1.58 -3.42 8.67
CA PRO A 122 0.34 -3.75 9.36
C PRO A 122 -0.66 -2.59 9.34
N LEU A 123 -0.20 -1.34 9.36
CA LEU A 123 -1.07 -0.17 9.31
C LEU A 123 -1.79 -0.07 7.96
N ALA A 124 -1.07 -0.24 6.85
CA ALA A 124 -1.67 -0.31 5.52
C ALA A 124 -2.62 -1.51 5.38
N GLY A 125 -2.27 -2.65 6.00
CA GLY A 125 -3.15 -3.83 6.06
C GLY A 125 -4.48 -3.55 6.74
N VAL A 126 -4.48 -2.84 7.87
CA VAL A 126 -5.72 -2.44 8.57
C VAL A 126 -6.58 -1.52 7.70
N LEU A 127 -5.97 -0.55 7.02
CA LEU A 127 -6.70 0.33 6.10
C LEU A 127 -7.30 -0.45 4.94
N LEU A 128 -6.56 -1.40 4.35
CA LEU A 128 -7.06 -2.25 3.28
C LEU A 128 -8.26 -3.09 3.73
N VAL A 129 -8.19 -3.72 4.90
CA VAL A 129 -9.31 -4.48 5.47
C VAL A 129 -10.53 -3.59 5.68
N PHE A 130 -10.32 -2.38 6.23
CA PHE A 130 -11.41 -1.43 6.44
C PHE A 130 -12.10 -1.05 5.12
N PHE A 131 -11.34 -0.71 4.08
CA PHE A 131 -11.90 -0.35 2.79
C PHE A 131 -12.56 -1.54 2.08
N ALA A 132 -11.99 -2.75 2.17
CA ALA A 132 -12.60 -3.96 1.63
C ALA A 132 -13.94 -4.28 2.31
N LEU A 133 -14.04 -4.10 3.63
CA LEU A 133 -15.29 -4.27 4.36
C LEU A 133 -16.36 -3.28 3.90
N VAL A 134 -16.01 -2.00 3.74
CA VAL A 134 -16.93 -0.98 3.23
C VAL A 134 -17.40 -1.36 1.83
N ALA A 135 -16.51 -1.80 0.95
CA ALA A 135 -16.84 -2.21 -0.41
C ALA A 135 -17.78 -3.42 -0.45
N ILE A 136 -17.58 -4.41 0.43
CA ILE A 136 -18.47 -5.57 0.56
C ILE A 136 -19.86 -5.15 1.05
N VAL A 137 -19.94 -4.30 2.07
CA VAL A 137 -21.22 -3.80 2.61
C VAL A 137 -21.99 -3.01 1.55
N ASP A 138 -21.31 -2.16 0.79
CA ASP A 138 -21.95 -1.42 -0.31
C ASP A 138 -22.45 -2.33 -1.41
N ALA A 139 -21.68 -3.37 -1.75
CA ALA A 139 -22.08 -4.37 -2.74
C ALA A 139 -23.32 -5.17 -2.30
N LEU A 140 -23.46 -5.43 -1.00
CA LEU A 140 -24.63 -6.12 -0.42
C LEU A 140 -25.86 -5.21 -0.36
N ARG A 141 -25.69 -3.94 0.02
CA ARG A 141 -26.81 -2.95 0.07
C ARG A 141 -27.38 -2.60 -1.30
N ALA A 142 -26.59 -2.69 -2.36
CA ALA A 142 -27.06 -2.50 -3.73
C ALA A 142 -28.00 -3.64 -4.23
N VAL A 143 -28.36 -4.58 -3.37
CA VAL A 143 -29.27 -5.71 -3.65
C VAL A 143 -30.70 -5.42 -3.16
N GLU A 144 -30.90 -4.45 -2.24
CA GLU A 144 -32.21 -3.95 -1.81
C GLU A 144 -32.68 -2.81 -2.73
#